data_c57cf2fabcb3126cda1dbc5eee5c82a7
#
_entry.id   c57cf2fabcb3126cda1dbc5eee5c82a7
#
_cell.length_a   1.000
_cell.length_b   1.000
_cell.length_c   1.000
_cell.angle_alpha   90.00
_cell.angle_beta   90.00
_cell.angle_gamma   90.00
#
_symmetry.space_group_name_H-M   'P 1'
#
loop_
_entity.id
_entity.type
_entity.pdbx_description
1 polymer ?
#
loop_
_entity_poly.entity_id
_entity_poly.type
_entity_poly.pdbx_seq_one_letter_code
_entity_poly.pdbx_strand_id
1 'polypeptide(L)'
;MDRTKIGFPAEDYQSAPLPFTTVTTKMKDGTYFKDFFETKLPLVSKSKVTDKRALGKKWYQDIMHLIPALGVKVGYMIYPSVGSMVLVARLFSLIFFVLTMYFIIKKLKAYQMIFTIISVTPVAIQFATSLSYDSYNYIAFAWLSATLINLAVELQENKEIQLKDFFLRIILPSIALYFSKANSRLLYLIVLAVFIVIVAKKLKLSLTKLQVLIGSGVLIGLGALVYIFRYHDQLRLVVSKFIYTFMEPYYSVLTTQVISGTSTAAIPAWFYPIQYGALILLFLSYTKEQVPRWFAWLGLLINLINLFGVLFKFAIDPAFTEHVITGPQGRYFTVFILLLAPILTLLAQKISVKSTGSWLRRIVLFVSLMALALNLGVTTLRSYYLHLPMDEYRSGIEHYIFK
;
A
#
# COMPACT_ATOMS: atom_id res chain seq x y z
N MET A 1 12.02 -8.77 8.80
CA MET A 1 11.98 -10.02 9.55
C MET A 1 13.35 -10.23 10.14
N ASP A 2 13.44 -10.37 11.45
CA ASP A 2 14.70 -10.60 12.11
C ASP A 2 15.08 -12.09 11.96
N ARG A 3 15.98 -12.38 11.01
CA ARG A 3 16.41 -13.74 10.68
C ARG A 3 17.12 -14.43 11.82
N THR A 4 17.70 -13.64 12.72
CA THR A 4 18.40 -14.15 13.88
C THR A 4 17.43 -14.82 14.88
N LYS A 5 16.16 -14.42 14.85
CA LYS A 5 15.12 -15.05 15.69
C LYS A 5 14.57 -16.38 15.12
N ILE A 6 14.88 -16.68 13.85
CA ILE A 6 14.46 -17.95 13.22
C ILE A 6 15.57 -18.98 13.13
N GLY A 7 16.70 -18.75 13.76
CA GLY A 7 17.72 -19.76 13.96
C GLY A 7 18.65 -20.03 12.77
N PHE A 8 18.84 -19.06 11.88
CA PHE A 8 19.89 -19.18 10.86
C PHE A 8 21.28 -19.09 11.49
N PRO A 9 22.19 -20.03 11.22
CA PRO A 9 23.58 -19.88 11.58
C PRO A 9 24.20 -18.62 10.96
N ALA A 10 25.11 -17.98 11.67
CA ALA A 10 25.77 -16.75 11.18
C ALA A 10 26.50 -16.95 9.85
N GLU A 11 27.04 -18.14 9.64
CA GLU A 11 27.73 -18.54 8.42
C GLU A 11 26.80 -18.68 7.22
N ASP A 12 25.56 -19.14 7.45
CA ASP A 12 24.55 -19.28 6.39
C ASP A 12 23.82 -17.95 6.11
N TYR A 13 24.05 -16.92 6.90
CA TYR A 13 23.41 -15.63 6.69
C TYR A 13 23.86 -14.95 5.39
N GLN A 14 25.09 -15.16 4.99
CA GLN A 14 25.62 -14.65 3.71
C GLN A 14 25.19 -15.54 2.51
N SER A 15 24.95 -16.82 2.77
CA SER A 15 24.51 -17.81 1.77
C SER A 15 23.00 -18.04 1.78
N ALA A 16 22.28 -17.51 2.77
CA ALA A 16 20.81 -17.61 2.81
C ALA A 16 20.20 -17.05 1.52
N PRO A 17 19.35 -17.83 0.82
CA PRO A 17 18.82 -17.45 -0.48
C PRO A 17 17.97 -16.21 -0.32
N LEU A 18 18.55 -15.10 -0.66
CA LEU A 18 17.90 -13.87 -0.53
C LEU A 18 17.55 -13.31 -1.79
N PRO A 19 17.89 -12.80 -2.67
CA PRO A 19 17.01 -12.21 -3.64
C PRO A 19 16.55 -13.26 -4.64
N PHE A 20 15.53 -12.92 -5.35
CA PHE A 20 14.87 -13.68 -6.39
C PHE A 20 15.81 -14.30 -7.46
N THR A 21 16.92 -13.67 -7.73
CA THR A 21 17.98 -14.21 -8.59
C THR A 21 18.50 -15.57 -8.09
N THR A 22 18.74 -15.68 -6.79
CA THR A 22 19.19 -16.95 -6.18
C THR A 22 18.12 -18.03 -6.25
N VAL A 23 16.84 -17.64 -6.04
CA VAL A 23 15.72 -18.58 -6.19
C VAL A 23 15.62 -19.07 -7.63
N THR A 24 15.72 -18.19 -8.61
CA THR A 24 15.64 -18.54 -10.04
C THR A 24 16.79 -19.47 -10.45
N THR A 25 18.01 -19.21 -10.01
CA THR A 25 19.17 -20.06 -10.27
C THR A 25 18.96 -21.46 -9.67
N LYS A 26 18.56 -21.53 -8.41
CA LYS A 26 18.29 -22.81 -7.73
C LYS A 26 17.13 -23.59 -8.35
N MET A 27 16.12 -22.91 -8.87
CA MET A 27 15.05 -23.57 -9.64
C MET A 27 15.59 -24.19 -10.94
N LYS A 28 16.41 -23.47 -11.67
CA LYS A 28 17.04 -23.95 -12.88
C LYS A 28 17.93 -25.18 -12.63
N ASP A 29 18.67 -25.16 -11.53
CA ASP A 29 19.56 -26.27 -11.14
C ASP A 29 18.81 -27.44 -10.47
N GLY A 30 17.49 -27.34 -10.27
CA GLY A 30 16.67 -28.37 -9.63
C GLY A 30 16.86 -28.51 -8.12
N THR A 31 17.69 -27.68 -7.51
CA THR A 31 18.01 -27.76 -6.07
C THR A 31 17.05 -26.97 -5.17
N TYR A 32 16.18 -26.16 -5.77
CA TYR A 32 15.29 -25.24 -5.04
C TYR A 32 14.43 -25.93 -3.98
N PHE A 33 13.74 -27.01 -4.36
CA PHE A 33 12.85 -27.71 -3.44
C PHE A 33 13.62 -28.35 -2.29
N LYS A 34 14.75 -29.00 -2.60
CA LYS A 34 15.62 -29.62 -1.60
C LYS A 34 16.14 -28.59 -0.61
N ASP A 35 16.71 -27.49 -1.09
CA ASP A 35 17.32 -26.47 -0.24
C ASP A 35 16.28 -25.68 0.56
N PHE A 36 15.12 -25.42 -0.03
CA PHE A 36 14.09 -24.59 0.59
C PHE A 36 13.14 -25.37 1.50
N PHE A 37 12.74 -26.59 1.11
CA PHE A 37 11.68 -27.34 1.79
C PHE A 37 12.19 -28.57 2.55
N GLU A 38 13.26 -29.21 2.09
CA GLU A 38 13.75 -30.45 2.71
C GLU A 38 14.87 -30.21 3.72
N THR A 39 15.72 -29.18 3.48
CA THR A 39 16.86 -28.90 4.37
C THR A 39 16.36 -28.37 5.72
N LYS A 40 16.65 -29.13 6.78
CA LYS A 40 16.30 -28.73 8.16
C LYS A 40 17.27 -27.69 8.69
N LEU A 41 16.73 -26.67 9.31
CA LEU A 41 17.49 -25.60 9.96
C LEU A 41 17.56 -25.84 11.47
N PRO A 42 18.74 -25.87 12.08
CA PRO A 42 18.88 -25.97 13.52
C PRO A 42 18.50 -24.66 14.19
N LEU A 43 17.98 -24.74 15.41
CA LEU A 43 17.79 -23.55 16.25
C LEU A 43 19.15 -23.05 16.75
N VAL A 44 19.46 -21.81 16.47
CA VAL A 44 20.67 -21.15 16.94
C VAL A 44 20.36 -20.32 18.19
N SER A 45 21.18 -20.44 19.24
CA SER A 45 21.04 -19.62 20.43
C SER A 45 21.33 -18.14 20.14
N LYS A 46 20.65 -17.22 20.86
CA LYS A 46 20.84 -15.77 20.70
C LYS A 46 22.29 -15.33 20.85
N SER A 47 23.07 -16.04 21.65
CA SER A 47 24.51 -15.75 21.87
C SER A 47 25.38 -15.96 20.63
N LYS A 48 24.93 -16.78 19.69
CA LYS A 48 25.64 -17.05 18.41
C LYS A 48 25.24 -16.10 17.28
N VAL A 49 24.31 -15.16 17.55
CA VAL A 49 23.84 -14.21 16.55
C VAL A 49 24.81 -13.03 16.47
N THR A 50 25.40 -12.83 15.30
CA THR A 50 26.39 -11.78 15.05
C THR A 50 25.81 -10.44 14.60
N ASP A 51 24.58 -10.40 14.09
CA ASP A 51 23.96 -9.15 13.67
C ASP A 51 23.37 -8.35 14.85
N LYS A 52 24.21 -7.48 15.42
CA LYS A 52 23.84 -6.57 16.52
C LYS A 52 22.69 -5.61 16.17
N ARG A 53 22.48 -5.31 14.87
CA ARG A 53 21.37 -4.44 14.43
C ARG A 53 20.00 -5.09 14.65
N ALA A 54 19.93 -6.40 14.54
CA ALA A 54 18.72 -7.15 14.81
C ALA A 54 18.39 -7.22 16.31
N LEU A 55 19.39 -7.20 17.18
CA LEU A 55 19.23 -7.28 18.64
C LEU A 55 18.89 -5.94 19.29
N GLY A 56 19.19 -4.81 18.62
CA GLY A 56 18.98 -3.45 19.15
C GLY A 56 17.58 -2.88 18.93
N LYS A 57 16.72 -3.53 18.15
CA LYS A 57 15.35 -3.05 17.91
C LYS A 57 14.48 -3.25 19.13
N LYS A 58 13.78 -2.18 19.53
CA LYS A 58 12.75 -2.25 20.58
C LYS A 58 11.57 -3.10 20.09
N TRP A 59 10.95 -3.89 20.99
CA TRP A 59 9.88 -4.81 20.66
C TRP A 59 8.68 -4.18 19.90
N TYR A 60 8.36 -2.92 20.19
CA TYR A 60 7.28 -2.19 19.52
C TYR A 60 7.60 -1.83 18.05
N GLN A 61 8.87 -1.82 17.67
CA GLN A 61 9.26 -1.61 16.26
C GLN A 61 8.95 -2.84 15.39
N ASP A 62 8.77 -3.99 16.04
CA ASP A 62 8.48 -5.25 15.37
C ASP A 62 6.98 -5.60 15.36
N ILE A 63 6.11 -4.78 15.97
CA ILE A 63 4.67 -5.07 16.08
C ILE A 63 4.02 -5.30 14.71
N MET A 64 4.51 -4.63 13.69
CA MET A 64 4.05 -4.78 12.31
C MET A 64 4.35 -6.16 11.71
N HIS A 65 5.31 -6.88 12.27
CA HIS A 65 5.72 -8.20 11.83
C HIS A 65 5.18 -9.32 12.73
N LEU A 66 4.33 -8.99 13.70
CA LEU A 66 3.84 -9.97 14.68
C LEU A 66 3.13 -11.15 14.00
N ILE A 67 2.24 -10.88 13.06
CA ILE A 67 1.45 -11.92 12.38
C ILE A 67 2.35 -12.83 11.53
N PRO A 68 3.19 -12.32 10.60
CA PRO A 68 4.12 -13.19 9.89
C PRO A 68 5.10 -13.90 10.83
N ALA A 69 5.52 -13.30 11.94
CA ALA A 69 6.41 -13.94 12.90
C ALA A 69 5.75 -15.14 13.61
N LEU A 70 4.46 -15.03 13.94
CA LEU A 70 3.67 -16.17 14.45
C LEU A 70 3.60 -17.29 13.41
N GLY A 71 3.34 -16.94 12.15
CA GLY A 71 3.33 -17.92 11.05
C GLY A 71 4.69 -18.61 10.86
N VAL A 72 5.80 -17.87 10.97
CA VAL A 72 7.15 -18.47 10.96
C VAL A 72 7.33 -19.49 12.08
N LYS A 73 6.91 -19.13 13.31
CA LYS A 73 7.00 -20.03 14.46
C LYS A 73 6.20 -21.32 14.24
N VAL A 74 4.96 -21.19 13.75
CA VAL A 74 4.12 -22.35 13.43
C VAL A 74 4.72 -23.17 12.31
N GLY A 75 5.20 -22.54 11.23
CA GLY A 75 5.88 -23.23 10.12
C GLY A 75 7.11 -24.00 10.57
N TYR A 76 7.90 -23.43 11.49
CA TYR A 76 9.04 -24.13 12.11
C TYR A 76 8.60 -25.37 12.91
N MET A 77 7.49 -25.26 13.65
CA MET A 77 6.94 -26.40 14.42
C MET A 77 6.42 -27.52 13.53
N ILE A 78 5.88 -27.19 12.34
CA ILE A 78 5.41 -28.18 11.37
C ILE A 78 6.63 -28.87 10.72
N TYR A 79 7.53 -28.09 10.19
CA TYR A 79 8.77 -28.58 9.60
C TYR A 79 9.84 -27.47 9.60
N PRO A 80 11.01 -27.68 10.20
CA PRO A 80 12.01 -26.64 10.41
C PRO A 80 12.82 -26.36 9.12
N SER A 81 12.15 -25.98 8.04
CA SER A 81 12.76 -25.54 6.79
C SER A 81 12.38 -24.10 6.43
N VAL A 82 13.19 -23.44 5.61
CA VAL A 82 12.90 -22.07 5.14
C VAL A 82 11.56 -22.03 4.42
N GLY A 83 11.32 -23.00 3.54
CA GLY A 83 10.08 -23.07 2.74
C GLY A 83 8.84 -23.18 3.60
N SER A 84 8.82 -24.08 4.59
CA SER A 84 7.69 -24.24 5.53
C SER A 84 7.45 -22.96 6.31
N MET A 85 8.50 -22.37 6.90
CA MET A 85 8.39 -21.14 7.68
C MET A 85 7.85 -19.97 6.85
N VAL A 86 8.38 -19.78 5.63
CA VAL A 86 7.94 -18.69 4.74
C VAL A 86 6.53 -18.92 4.23
N LEU A 87 6.20 -20.14 3.81
CA LEU A 87 4.86 -20.48 3.31
C LEU A 87 3.79 -20.26 4.38
N VAL A 88 3.99 -20.79 5.57
CA VAL A 88 3.04 -20.65 6.68
C VAL A 88 2.92 -19.19 7.12
N ALA A 89 4.03 -18.45 7.16
CA ALA A 89 4.00 -17.02 7.49
C ALA A 89 3.21 -16.19 6.48
N ARG A 90 3.36 -16.48 5.18
CA ARG A 90 2.57 -15.85 4.11
C ARG A 90 1.09 -16.18 4.23
N LEU A 91 0.76 -17.43 4.53
CA LEU A 91 -0.62 -17.87 4.73
C LEU A 91 -1.26 -17.17 5.94
N PHE A 92 -0.54 -17.06 7.06
CA PHE A 92 -1.01 -16.31 8.24
C PHE A 92 -1.26 -14.84 7.91
N SER A 93 -0.34 -14.20 7.20
CA SER A 93 -0.50 -12.81 6.77
C SER A 93 -1.72 -12.63 5.85
N LEU A 94 -1.91 -13.53 4.88
CA LEU A 94 -3.04 -13.50 3.96
C LEU A 94 -4.37 -13.69 4.69
N ILE A 95 -4.48 -14.70 5.55
CA ILE A 95 -5.71 -14.97 6.32
C ILE A 95 -6.04 -13.77 7.21
N PHE A 96 -5.05 -13.23 7.92
CA PHE A 96 -5.25 -12.05 8.76
C PHE A 96 -5.71 -10.84 7.94
N PHE A 97 -5.09 -10.60 6.79
CA PHE A 97 -5.48 -9.53 5.88
C PHE A 97 -6.92 -9.70 5.41
N VAL A 98 -7.29 -10.86 4.89
CA VAL A 98 -8.63 -11.13 4.37
C VAL A 98 -9.70 -10.97 5.44
N LEU A 99 -9.48 -11.56 6.63
CA LEU A 99 -10.44 -11.46 7.73
C LEU A 99 -10.59 -10.01 8.20
N THR A 100 -9.48 -9.30 8.39
CA THR A 100 -9.53 -7.91 8.87
C THR A 100 -10.18 -6.99 7.84
N MET A 101 -9.81 -7.12 6.56
CA MET A 101 -10.41 -6.33 5.49
C MET A 101 -11.90 -6.64 5.31
N TYR A 102 -12.33 -7.90 5.45
CA TYR A 102 -13.73 -8.26 5.46
C TYR A 102 -14.51 -7.50 6.54
N PHE A 103 -14.02 -7.47 7.79
CA PHE A 103 -14.70 -6.75 8.87
C PHE A 103 -14.70 -5.23 8.66
N ILE A 104 -13.60 -4.67 8.14
CA ILE A 104 -13.52 -3.24 7.82
C ILE A 104 -14.56 -2.88 6.74
N ILE A 105 -14.60 -3.63 5.64
CA ILE A 105 -15.49 -3.39 4.50
C ILE A 105 -16.96 -3.62 4.91
N LYS A 106 -17.25 -4.65 5.69
CA LYS A 106 -18.61 -4.92 6.18
C LYS A 106 -19.16 -3.77 7.03
N LYS A 107 -18.32 -3.09 7.79
CA LYS A 107 -18.72 -1.95 8.64
C LYS A 107 -18.72 -0.61 7.91
N LEU A 108 -18.20 -0.54 6.69
CA LEU A 108 -18.11 0.67 5.92
C LEU A 108 -19.49 1.08 5.39
N LYS A 109 -19.88 2.34 5.60
CA LYS A 109 -21.20 2.87 5.19
C LYS A 109 -21.23 3.31 3.73
N ALA A 110 -20.09 3.68 3.17
CA ALA A 110 -19.95 4.16 1.81
C ALA A 110 -18.73 3.52 1.13
N TYR A 111 -18.74 3.41 -0.21
CA TYR A 111 -17.59 2.96 -1.02
C TYR A 111 -17.12 1.52 -0.78
N GLN A 112 -17.97 0.65 -0.22
CA GLN A 112 -17.62 -0.75 0.08
C GLN A 112 -17.01 -1.47 -1.13
N MET A 113 -17.60 -1.31 -2.31
CA MET A 113 -17.14 -1.97 -3.54
C MET A 113 -15.74 -1.48 -3.95
N ILE A 114 -15.46 -0.18 -3.76
CA ILE A 114 -14.13 0.39 -4.05
C ILE A 114 -13.09 -0.22 -3.13
N PHE A 115 -13.37 -0.26 -1.82
CA PHE A 115 -12.47 -0.90 -0.85
C PHE A 115 -12.23 -2.36 -1.20
N THR A 116 -13.29 -3.10 -1.60
CA THR A 116 -13.16 -4.50 -2.02
C THR A 116 -12.25 -4.62 -3.23
N ILE A 117 -12.50 -3.86 -4.30
CA ILE A 117 -11.73 -3.96 -5.55
C ILE A 117 -10.27 -3.58 -5.33
N ILE A 118 -9.99 -2.50 -4.60
CA ILE A 118 -8.60 -2.10 -4.32
C ILE A 118 -7.88 -3.15 -3.44
N SER A 119 -8.60 -3.81 -2.52
CA SER A 119 -8.03 -4.86 -1.65
C SER A 119 -7.73 -6.17 -2.38
N VAL A 120 -8.35 -6.43 -3.52
CA VAL A 120 -8.07 -7.62 -4.35
C VAL A 120 -7.20 -7.30 -5.56
N THR A 121 -6.62 -6.10 -5.64
CA THR A 121 -5.64 -5.81 -6.69
C THR A 121 -4.37 -6.66 -6.51
N PRO A 122 -3.63 -6.98 -7.58
CA PRO A 122 -2.38 -7.73 -7.49
C PRO A 122 -1.40 -7.16 -6.45
N VAL A 123 -1.28 -5.83 -6.37
CA VAL A 123 -0.42 -5.16 -5.39
C VAL A 123 -0.89 -5.40 -3.96
N ALA A 124 -2.20 -5.28 -3.69
CA ALA A 124 -2.75 -5.49 -2.36
C ALA A 124 -2.60 -6.95 -1.90
N ILE A 125 -2.83 -7.92 -2.78
CA ILE A 125 -2.63 -9.34 -2.49
C ILE A 125 -1.14 -9.64 -2.26
N GLN A 126 -0.25 -9.02 -3.01
CA GLN A 126 1.19 -9.15 -2.78
C GLN A 126 1.60 -8.60 -1.40
N PHE A 127 1.00 -7.48 -0.95
CA PHE A 127 1.19 -7.00 0.43
C PHE A 127 0.65 -8.00 1.44
N ALA A 128 -0.56 -8.50 1.22
CA ALA A 128 -1.22 -9.45 2.09
C ALA A 128 -0.39 -10.73 2.31
N THR A 129 0.35 -11.16 1.28
CA THR A 129 1.20 -12.35 1.33
C THR A 129 2.67 -12.04 1.66
N SER A 130 3.05 -10.77 1.81
CA SER A 130 4.43 -10.42 2.10
C SER A 130 4.75 -10.59 3.59
N LEU A 131 6.02 -10.85 3.89
CA LEU A 131 6.54 -10.86 5.27
C LEU A 131 6.94 -9.47 5.75
N SER A 132 6.70 -8.45 4.92
CA SER A 132 7.00 -7.06 5.24
C SER A 132 5.87 -6.42 6.06
N TYR A 133 6.15 -5.25 6.60
CA TYR A 133 5.16 -4.41 7.29
C TYR A 133 4.07 -3.83 6.36
N ASP A 134 4.12 -4.09 5.05
CA ASP A 134 3.18 -3.52 4.09
C ASP A 134 1.75 -4.00 4.30
N SER A 135 1.55 -5.28 4.65
CA SER A 135 0.23 -5.83 5.01
C SER A 135 -0.37 -5.08 6.20
N TYR A 136 0.41 -4.92 7.27
CA TYR A 136 -0.03 -4.18 8.44
C TYR A 136 -0.36 -2.72 8.12
N ASN A 137 0.52 -2.05 7.35
CA ASN A 137 0.30 -0.67 6.93
C ASN A 137 -1.01 -0.51 6.14
N TYR A 138 -1.28 -1.44 5.20
CA TYR A 138 -2.52 -1.41 4.43
C TYR A 138 -3.76 -1.52 5.32
N ILE A 139 -3.76 -2.49 6.23
CA ILE A 139 -4.87 -2.73 7.17
C ILE A 139 -5.10 -1.51 8.07
N ALA A 140 -4.05 -0.97 8.68
CA ALA A 140 -4.15 0.17 9.59
C ALA A 140 -4.67 1.42 8.86
N PHE A 141 -4.18 1.68 7.65
CA PHE A 141 -4.64 2.77 6.80
C PHE A 141 -6.11 2.59 6.40
N ALA A 142 -6.48 1.41 5.91
CA ALA A 142 -7.85 1.10 5.51
C ALA A 142 -8.83 1.21 6.69
N TRP A 143 -8.43 0.75 7.87
CA TRP A 143 -9.26 0.83 9.08
C TRP A 143 -9.54 2.27 9.48
N LEU A 144 -8.49 3.10 9.59
CA LEU A 144 -8.70 4.51 9.92
C LEU A 144 -9.48 5.25 8.82
N SER A 145 -9.17 5.00 7.54
CA SER A 145 -9.91 5.58 6.41
C SER A 145 -11.40 5.22 6.45
N ALA A 146 -11.72 3.94 6.69
CA ALA A 146 -13.11 3.48 6.80
C ALA A 146 -13.83 4.15 7.98
N THR A 147 -13.16 4.30 9.12
CA THR A 147 -13.72 4.99 10.30
C THR A 147 -14.00 6.46 9.99
N LEU A 148 -13.06 7.14 9.33
CA LEU A 148 -13.21 8.56 8.95
C LEU A 148 -14.31 8.74 7.89
N ILE A 149 -14.42 7.85 6.92
CA ILE A 149 -15.51 7.86 5.93
C ILE A 149 -16.86 7.67 6.63
N ASN A 150 -16.97 6.73 7.57
CA ASN A 150 -18.22 6.52 8.32
C ASN A 150 -18.62 7.75 9.12
N LEU A 151 -17.67 8.41 9.80
CA LEU A 151 -17.92 9.67 10.50
C LEU A 151 -18.32 10.79 9.52
N ALA A 152 -17.68 10.87 8.36
CA ALA A 152 -18.03 11.84 7.33
C ALA A 152 -19.45 11.61 6.76
N VAL A 153 -19.86 10.36 6.57
CA VAL A 153 -21.24 10.01 6.18
C VAL A 153 -22.23 10.47 7.24
N GLU A 154 -21.96 10.21 8.53
CA GLU A 154 -22.82 10.66 9.63
C GLU A 154 -22.91 12.18 9.70
N LEU A 155 -21.80 12.88 9.46
CA LEU A 155 -21.79 14.36 9.37
C LEU A 155 -22.59 14.88 8.17
N GLN A 156 -22.58 14.19 7.04
CA GLN A 156 -23.37 14.51 5.85
C GLN A 156 -24.87 14.31 6.09
N GLU A 157 -25.22 13.27 6.86
CA GLU A 157 -26.60 12.99 7.30
C GLU A 157 -27.08 13.89 8.45
N ASN A 158 -26.27 14.87 8.83
CA ASN A 158 -26.51 15.77 9.97
C ASN A 158 -26.72 15.06 11.33
N LYS A 159 -26.18 13.87 11.49
CA LYS A 159 -26.19 13.17 12.77
C LYS A 159 -25.28 13.87 13.78
N GLU A 160 -25.76 13.99 15.01
CA GLU A 160 -24.94 14.49 16.10
C GLU A 160 -23.96 13.39 16.55
N ILE A 161 -22.67 13.72 16.52
CA ILE A 161 -21.61 12.83 16.95
C ILE A 161 -21.09 13.33 18.30
N GLN A 162 -21.26 12.51 19.34
CA GLN A 162 -20.70 12.81 20.64
C GLN A 162 -19.17 12.68 20.61
N LEU A 163 -18.46 13.56 21.34
CA LEU A 163 -17.00 13.51 21.42
C LEU A 163 -16.48 12.16 21.97
N LYS A 164 -17.20 11.58 22.95
CA LYS A 164 -16.88 10.27 23.48
C LYS A 164 -16.89 9.20 22.38
N ASP A 165 -17.92 9.18 21.54
CA ASP A 165 -18.07 8.21 20.46
C ASP A 165 -17.01 8.43 19.37
N PHE A 166 -16.68 9.68 19.06
CA PHE A 166 -15.57 10.02 18.17
C PHE A 166 -14.26 9.40 18.68
N PHE A 167 -13.88 9.66 19.94
CA PHE A 167 -12.63 9.15 20.49
C PHE A 167 -12.61 7.62 20.56
N LEU A 168 -13.70 6.98 20.98
CA LEU A 168 -13.79 5.52 21.05
C LEU A 168 -13.58 4.85 19.67
N ARG A 169 -14.05 5.47 18.59
CA ARG A 169 -13.89 4.95 17.23
C ARG A 169 -12.50 5.22 16.66
N ILE A 170 -11.86 6.33 17.02
CA ILE A 170 -10.61 6.80 16.40
C ILE A 170 -9.35 6.28 17.12
N ILE A 171 -9.39 6.05 18.43
CA ILE A 171 -8.19 5.72 19.22
C ILE A 171 -7.47 4.47 18.67
N LEU A 172 -8.18 3.35 18.57
CA LEU A 172 -7.53 2.09 18.17
C LEU A 172 -6.97 2.12 16.74
N PRO A 173 -7.72 2.56 15.69
CA PRO A 173 -7.16 2.65 14.37
C PRO A 173 -6.03 3.69 14.25
N SER A 174 -6.06 4.78 15.07
CA SER A 174 -4.96 5.73 15.14
C SER A 174 -3.70 5.15 15.76
N ILE A 175 -3.83 4.40 16.85
CA ILE A 175 -2.70 3.68 17.45
C ILE A 175 -2.12 2.69 16.44
N ALA A 176 -2.95 1.92 15.74
CA ALA A 176 -2.49 1.01 14.71
C ALA A 176 -1.74 1.76 13.60
N LEU A 177 -2.25 2.89 13.14
CA LEU A 177 -1.60 3.71 12.12
C LEU A 177 -0.29 4.33 12.61
N TYR A 178 -0.17 4.69 13.88
CA TYR A 178 1.07 5.22 14.44
C TYR A 178 2.26 4.27 14.28
N PHE A 179 2.03 2.97 14.43
CA PHE A 179 3.05 1.94 14.21
C PHE A 179 3.25 1.57 12.74
N SER A 180 2.54 2.21 11.80
CA SER A 180 2.67 1.97 10.37
C SER A 180 3.72 2.89 9.70
N LYS A 181 3.70 2.97 8.36
CA LYS A 181 4.59 3.85 7.59
C LYS A 181 4.37 5.33 7.93
N ALA A 182 5.47 6.08 7.95
CA ALA A 182 5.43 7.51 8.28
C ALA A 182 4.50 8.32 7.35
N ASN A 183 4.51 8.04 6.03
CA ASN A 183 3.64 8.72 5.07
C ASN A 183 2.15 8.44 5.32
N SER A 184 1.79 7.26 5.80
CA SER A 184 0.39 6.92 6.14
C SER A 184 -0.17 7.78 7.27
N ARG A 185 0.68 8.36 8.11
CA ARG A 185 0.29 9.27 9.19
C ARG A 185 -0.32 10.60 8.71
N LEU A 186 -0.24 10.90 7.41
CA LEU A 186 -0.96 12.01 6.80
C LEU A 186 -2.49 11.92 7.04
N LEU A 187 -3.04 10.73 7.29
CA LEU A 187 -4.44 10.57 7.70
C LEU A 187 -4.81 11.32 8.99
N TYR A 188 -3.87 11.61 9.87
CA TYR A 188 -4.16 12.40 11.08
C TYR A 188 -4.63 13.82 10.77
N LEU A 189 -4.31 14.35 9.58
CA LEU A 189 -4.88 15.63 9.14
C LEU A 189 -6.39 15.53 8.92
N ILE A 190 -6.89 14.39 8.41
CA ILE A 190 -8.33 14.16 8.30
C ILE A 190 -8.97 13.96 9.69
N VAL A 191 -8.30 13.22 10.58
CA VAL A 191 -8.76 13.06 11.97
C VAL A 191 -8.97 14.42 12.61
N LEU A 192 -7.98 15.31 12.51
CA LEU A 192 -8.03 16.67 13.04
C LEU A 192 -9.17 17.48 12.41
N ALA A 193 -9.32 17.42 11.08
CA ALA A 193 -10.39 18.14 10.39
C ALA A 193 -11.79 17.65 10.80
N VAL A 194 -12.01 16.34 10.90
CA VAL A 194 -13.26 15.75 11.38
C VAL A 194 -13.55 16.18 12.82
N PHE A 195 -12.54 16.14 13.70
CA PHE A 195 -12.64 16.60 15.08
C PHE A 195 -13.08 18.08 15.15
N ILE A 196 -12.40 18.96 14.41
CA ILE A 196 -12.73 20.40 14.35
C ILE A 196 -14.19 20.61 13.92
N VAL A 197 -14.65 19.88 12.90
CA VAL A 197 -16.03 20.00 12.42
C VAL A 197 -17.04 19.53 13.47
N ILE A 198 -16.76 18.43 14.19
CA ILE A 198 -17.63 17.94 15.28
C ILE A 198 -17.71 18.97 16.40
N VAL A 199 -16.57 19.52 16.84
CA VAL A 199 -16.53 20.55 17.89
C VAL A 199 -17.25 21.82 17.46
N ALA A 200 -17.02 22.28 16.23
CA ALA A 200 -17.68 23.45 15.69
C ALA A 200 -19.21 23.29 15.63
N LYS A 201 -19.71 22.13 15.18
CA LYS A 201 -21.15 21.82 15.21
C LYS A 201 -21.69 21.84 16.64
N LYS A 202 -20.97 21.26 17.61
CA LYS A 202 -21.36 21.23 19.02
C LYS A 202 -21.43 22.64 19.64
N LEU A 203 -20.47 23.52 19.29
CA LEU A 203 -20.40 24.89 19.76
C LEU A 203 -21.32 25.85 18.95
N LYS A 204 -22.09 25.30 17.99
CA LYS A 204 -22.96 26.09 17.07
C LYS A 204 -22.17 27.17 16.30
N LEU A 205 -20.87 26.94 16.08
CA LEU A 205 -20.03 27.85 15.29
C LEU A 205 -20.38 27.70 13.82
N SER A 206 -20.69 28.78 13.15
CA SER A 206 -20.88 28.81 11.69
C SER A 206 -19.53 28.83 10.99
N LEU A 207 -18.81 27.73 11.07
CA LEU A 207 -17.59 27.58 10.24
C LEU A 207 -18.02 27.49 8.77
N THR A 208 -17.70 28.49 8.01
CA THR A 208 -17.85 28.41 6.57
C THR A 208 -16.90 27.30 6.04
N LYS A 209 -17.37 26.55 5.04
CA LYS A 209 -16.57 25.49 4.37
C LYS A 209 -15.17 25.97 3.97
N LEU A 210 -15.08 27.27 3.67
CA LEU A 210 -13.88 27.98 3.29
C LEU A 210 -12.88 28.11 4.47
N GLN A 211 -13.34 28.35 5.68
CA GLN A 211 -12.46 28.52 6.85
C GLN A 211 -11.78 27.20 7.26
N VAL A 212 -12.48 26.07 7.16
CA VAL A 212 -11.88 24.74 7.39
C VAL A 212 -10.85 24.40 6.31
N LEU A 213 -11.16 24.72 5.06
CA LEU A 213 -10.25 24.48 3.93
C LEU A 213 -9.02 25.39 4.01
N ILE A 214 -9.21 26.67 4.32
CA ILE A 214 -8.11 27.65 4.48
C ILE A 214 -7.24 27.26 5.68
N GLY A 215 -7.82 26.95 6.83
CA GLY A 215 -7.06 26.58 8.03
C GLY A 215 -6.20 25.34 7.82
N SER A 216 -6.75 24.29 7.21
CA SER A 216 -5.98 23.09 6.85
C SER A 216 -4.93 23.37 5.77
N GLY A 217 -5.27 24.18 4.77
CA GLY A 217 -4.34 24.58 3.70
C GLY A 217 -3.17 25.42 4.22
N VAL A 218 -3.41 26.34 5.15
CA VAL A 218 -2.36 27.15 5.77
C VAL A 218 -1.41 26.30 6.60
N LEU A 219 -1.90 25.37 7.42
CA LEU A 219 -1.07 24.48 8.20
C LEU A 219 -0.18 23.58 7.32
N ILE A 220 -0.75 23.07 6.24
CA ILE A 220 -0.04 22.26 5.27
C ILE A 220 1.00 23.09 4.51
N GLY A 221 0.61 24.29 4.07
CA GLY A 221 1.48 25.24 3.38
C GLY A 221 2.68 25.65 4.24
N LEU A 222 2.47 25.93 5.52
CA LEU A 222 3.54 26.24 6.46
C LEU A 222 4.48 25.06 6.66
N GLY A 223 3.95 23.84 6.83
CA GLY A 223 4.76 22.64 6.94
C GLY A 223 5.59 22.37 5.68
N ALA A 224 5.00 22.55 4.49
CA ALA A 224 5.69 22.41 3.22
C ALA A 224 6.77 23.49 3.02
N LEU A 225 6.49 24.74 3.39
CA LEU A 225 7.48 25.83 3.33
C LEU A 225 8.69 25.57 4.22
N VAL A 226 8.46 25.16 5.49
CA VAL A 226 9.55 24.79 6.40
C VAL A 226 10.40 23.66 5.82
N TYR A 227 9.74 22.67 5.21
CA TYR A 227 10.44 21.54 4.59
C TYR A 227 11.24 21.96 3.35
N ILE A 228 10.70 22.82 2.48
CA ILE A 228 11.36 23.37 1.29
C ILE A 228 12.55 24.26 1.71
N PHE A 229 12.37 25.15 2.70
CA PHE A 229 13.45 26.00 3.19
C PHE A 229 14.64 25.21 3.74
N ARG A 230 14.38 24.06 4.37
CA ARG A 230 15.44 23.18 4.86
C ARG A 230 16.31 22.60 3.72
N TYR A 231 15.78 22.52 2.50
CA TYR A 231 16.44 21.90 1.34
C TYR A 231 16.60 22.87 0.15
N HIS A 232 16.60 24.20 0.42
CA HIS A 232 16.62 25.22 -0.64
C HIS A 232 17.81 25.09 -1.58
N ASP A 233 18.99 24.69 -1.09
CA ASP A 233 20.20 24.51 -1.89
C ASP A 233 20.06 23.39 -2.93
N GLN A 234 19.19 22.42 -2.66
CA GLN A 234 18.94 21.29 -3.55
C GLN A 234 17.72 21.51 -4.45
N LEU A 235 17.00 22.61 -4.28
CA LEU A 235 15.71 22.83 -4.95
C LEU A 235 15.83 22.77 -6.47
N ARG A 236 16.88 23.36 -7.05
CA ARG A 236 17.11 23.34 -8.51
C ARG A 236 17.25 21.90 -9.03
N LEU A 237 18.04 21.08 -8.33
CA LEU A 237 18.23 19.67 -8.66
C LEU A 237 16.92 18.89 -8.54
N VAL A 238 16.17 19.14 -7.46
CA VAL A 238 14.87 18.50 -7.24
C VAL A 238 13.89 18.84 -8.34
N VAL A 239 13.75 20.11 -8.70
CA VAL A 239 12.85 20.57 -9.77
C VAL A 239 13.24 19.94 -11.11
N SER A 240 14.53 19.91 -11.45
CA SER A 240 14.98 19.27 -12.70
C SER A 240 14.66 17.76 -12.71
N LYS A 241 14.93 17.04 -11.60
CA LYS A 241 14.57 15.62 -11.48
C LYS A 241 13.06 15.39 -11.62
N PHE A 242 12.22 16.25 -11.04
CA PHE A 242 10.76 16.18 -11.21
C PHE A 242 10.35 16.33 -12.66
N ILE A 243 10.86 17.36 -13.35
CA ILE A 243 10.55 17.61 -14.77
C ILE A 243 10.93 16.39 -15.60
N TYR A 244 12.16 15.90 -15.49
CA TYR A 244 12.61 14.71 -16.22
C TYR A 244 11.76 13.48 -15.89
N THR A 245 11.43 13.24 -14.63
CA THR A 245 10.62 12.09 -14.20
C THR A 245 9.21 12.10 -14.81
N PHE A 246 8.55 13.26 -14.84
CA PHE A 246 7.20 13.35 -15.41
C PHE A 246 7.19 13.41 -16.95
N MET A 247 8.31 13.77 -17.59
CA MET A 247 8.47 13.72 -19.04
C MET A 247 8.96 12.36 -19.54
N GLU A 248 9.43 11.48 -18.65
CA GLU A 248 9.89 10.14 -19.02
C GLU A 248 8.70 9.24 -19.35
N PRO A 249 8.50 8.82 -20.62
CA PRO A 249 7.33 8.07 -21.05
C PRO A 249 7.28 6.65 -20.43
N TYR A 250 8.41 6.13 -19.98
CA TYR A 250 8.53 4.81 -19.39
C TYR A 250 8.45 4.81 -17.86
N TYR A 251 8.13 5.93 -17.22
CA TYR A 251 8.02 6.00 -15.77
C TYR A 251 6.84 5.18 -15.26
N SER A 252 7.06 3.88 -15.17
CA SER A 252 6.02 2.88 -14.92
C SER A 252 5.51 2.83 -13.47
N VAL A 253 6.22 3.45 -12.51
CA VAL A 253 5.87 3.31 -11.09
C VAL A 253 4.49 3.85 -10.77
N LEU A 254 4.15 5.02 -11.32
CA LEU A 254 2.84 5.65 -11.10
C LEU A 254 1.73 5.05 -11.96
N THR A 255 2.08 4.44 -13.10
CA THR A 255 1.10 3.93 -14.06
C THR A 255 0.82 2.45 -13.87
N THR A 256 1.80 1.65 -13.50
CA THR A 256 1.67 0.20 -13.46
C THR A 256 1.73 -0.38 -12.04
N GLN A 257 2.63 0.14 -11.19
CA GLN A 257 2.90 -0.48 -9.90
C GLN A 257 1.94 -0.09 -8.78
N VAL A 258 1.01 0.83 -9.02
CA VAL A 258 0.09 1.32 -7.99
C VAL A 258 -1.02 0.31 -7.70
N ILE A 259 -1.54 -0.37 -8.73
CA ILE A 259 -2.63 -1.35 -8.60
C ILE A 259 -2.34 -2.69 -9.27
N SER A 260 -1.48 -2.72 -10.28
CA SER A 260 -1.42 -3.85 -11.21
C SER A 260 -0.24 -4.79 -10.99
N GLY A 261 0.71 -4.42 -10.17
CA GLY A 261 1.86 -5.26 -9.87
C GLY A 261 3.03 -4.49 -9.28
N THR A 262 4.10 -5.21 -8.99
CA THR A 262 5.40 -4.62 -8.63
C THR A 262 6.39 -4.85 -9.76
N SER A 263 7.59 -4.27 -9.66
CA SER A 263 8.67 -4.55 -10.61
C SER A 263 8.94 -6.03 -10.82
N THR A 264 8.56 -6.84 -9.84
CA THR A 264 8.85 -8.29 -9.79
C THR A 264 7.67 -9.17 -10.20
N ALA A 265 6.45 -8.63 -10.20
CA ALA A 265 5.23 -9.36 -10.50
C ALA A 265 4.25 -8.42 -11.19
N ALA A 266 4.43 -8.22 -12.48
CA ALA A 266 3.60 -7.35 -13.30
C ALA A 266 2.57 -8.17 -14.09
N ILE A 267 1.47 -7.53 -14.44
CA ILE A 267 0.53 -8.06 -15.44
C ILE A 267 0.98 -7.65 -16.85
N PRO A 268 0.49 -8.30 -17.92
CA PRO A 268 0.78 -7.89 -19.28
C PRO A 268 0.42 -6.41 -19.52
N ALA A 269 1.28 -5.68 -20.22
CA ALA A 269 1.14 -4.23 -20.39
C ALA A 269 -0.21 -3.82 -21.02
N TRP A 270 -0.72 -4.60 -21.95
CA TRP A 270 -2.01 -4.35 -22.61
C TRP A 270 -3.22 -4.43 -21.67
N PHE A 271 -3.07 -5.05 -20.50
CA PHE A 271 -4.18 -5.17 -19.54
C PHE A 271 -4.31 -3.96 -18.59
N TYR A 272 -3.26 -3.14 -18.43
CA TYR A 272 -3.32 -1.94 -17.58
C TYR A 272 -4.46 -0.98 -17.95
N PRO A 273 -4.63 -0.60 -19.23
CA PRO A 273 -5.73 0.29 -19.61
C PRO A 273 -7.10 -0.30 -19.27
N ILE A 274 -7.28 -1.62 -19.40
CA ILE A 274 -8.52 -2.31 -19.05
C ILE A 274 -8.78 -2.22 -17.55
N GLN A 275 -7.78 -2.48 -16.73
CA GLN A 275 -7.91 -2.44 -15.27
C GLN A 275 -8.17 -1.01 -14.77
N TYR A 276 -7.44 -0.02 -15.25
CA TYR A 276 -7.67 1.39 -14.90
C TYR A 276 -9.02 1.89 -15.42
N GLY A 277 -9.39 1.54 -16.64
CA GLY A 277 -10.69 1.87 -17.20
C GLY A 277 -11.85 1.29 -16.39
N ALA A 278 -11.74 0.04 -15.96
CA ALA A 278 -12.72 -0.59 -15.09
C ALA A 278 -12.83 0.13 -13.72
N LEU A 279 -11.70 0.53 -13.12
CA LEU A 279 -11.69 1.31 -11.88
C LEU A 279 -12.33 2.69 -12.06
N ILE A 280 -11.98 3.41 -13.12
CA ILE A 280 -12.59 4.71 -13.44
C ILE A 280 -14.10 4.57 -13.59
N LEU A 281 -14.57 3.57 -14.35
CA LEU A 281 -15.99 3.31 -14.50
C LEU A 281 -16.67 2.98 -13.16
N LEU A 282 -16.00 2.24 -12.28
CA LEU A 282 -16.51 1.98 -10.93
C LEU A 282 -16.67 3.28 -10.14
N PHE A 283 -15.66 4.14 -10.14
CA PHE A 283 -15.73 5.44 -9.45
C PHE A 283 -16.85 6.31 -10.02
N LEU A 284 -16.96 6.39 -11.35
CA LEU A 284 -17.99 7.15 -12.03
C LEU A 284 -19.42 6.59 -11.80
N SER A 285 -19.56 5.34 -11.35
CA SER A 285 -20.85 4.75 -10.99
C SER A 285 -21.44 5.30 -9.67
N TYR A 286 -20.64 5.94 -8.85
CA TYR A 286 -21.08 6.57 -7.60
C TYR A 286 -21.55 8.00 -7.86
N THR A 287 -22.84 8.19 -8.12
CA THR A 287 -23.40 9.50 -8.49
C THR A 287 -23.93 10.33 -7.31
N LYS A 288 -24.09 9.71 -6.13
CA LYS A 288 -24.61 10.41 -4.95
C LYS A 288 -23.47 10.83 -4.03
N GLU A 289 -23.47 12.08 -3.59
CA GLU A 289 -22.59 12.55 -2.51
C GLU A 289 -22.92 11.79 -1.22
N GLN A 290 -21.96 11.02 -0.75
CA GLN A 290 -22.10 10.23 0.48
C GLN A 290 -21.34 10.86 1.65
N VAL A 291 -20.42 11.77 1.36
CA VAL A 291 -19.60 12.49 2.34
C VAL A 291 -19.56 13.98 2.02
N PRO A 292 -19.26 14.86 2.98
CA PRO A 292 -19.14 16.29 2.74
C PRO A 292 -18.05 16.62 1.72
N ARG A 293 -18.25 17.64 0.90
CA ARG A 293 -17.28 18.06 -0.15
C ARG A 293 -15.91 18.41 0.41
N TRP A 294 -15.83 19.03 1.58
CA TRP A 294 -14.55 19.32 2.22
C TRP A 294 -13.74 18.06 2.52
N PHE A 295 -14.40 16.97 2.91
CA PHE A 295 -13.74 15.68 3.15
C PHE A 295 -13.14 15.11 1.85
N ALA A 296 -13.88 15.20 0.75
CA ALA A 296 -13.42 14.76 -0.56
C ALA A 296 -12.18 15.54 -1.03
N TRP A 297 -12.20 16.86 -0.91
CA TRP A 297 -11.05 17.71 -1.26
C TRP A 297 -9.84 17.47 -0.36
N LEU A 298 -10.07 17.25 0.94
CA LEU A 298 -8.97 16.92 1.86
C LEU A 298 -8.35 15.57 1.54
N GLY A 299 -9.16 14.57 1.16
CA GLY A 299 -8.67 13.28 0.66
C GLY A 299 -7.78 13.42 -0.58
N LEU A 300 -8.18 14.24 -1.54
CA LEU A 300 -7.35 14.56 -2.72
C LEU A 300 -6.05 15.25 -2.31
N LEU A 301 -6.12 16.26 -1.45
CA LEU A 301 -4.95 17.00 -0.97
C LEU A 301 -3.93 16.09 -0.32
N ILE A 302 -4.37 15.16 0.53
CA ILE A 302 -3.50 14.18 1.18
C ILE A 302 -2.86 13.24 0.16
N ASN A 303 -3.59 12.82 -0.88
CA ASN A 303 -3.00 12.04 -1.98
C ASN A 303 -1.89 12.82 -2.69
N LEU A 304 -2.13 14.10 -3.01
CA LEU A 304 -1.11 14.94 -3.64
C LEU A 304 0.11 15.15 -2.74
N ILE A 305 -0.11 15.43 -1.44
CA ILE A 305 0.99 15.56 -0.48
C ILE A 305 1.79 14.27 -0.37
N ASN A 306 1.13 13.12 -0.33
CA ASN A 306 1.83 11.84 -0.32
C ASN A 306 2.63 11.63 -1.60
N LEU A 307 2.04 11.92 -2.76
CA LEU A 307 2.69 11.77 -4.06
C LEU A 307 3.96 12.64 -4.13
N PHE A 308 3.80 13.94 -3.93
CA PHE A 308 4.92 14.87 -4.02
C PHE A 308 5.93 14.68 -2.90
N GLY A 309 5.49 14.37 -1.68
CA GLY A 309 6.36 14.13 -0.54
C GLY A 309 7.23 12.88 -0.71
N VAL A 310 6.67 11.79 -1.24
CA VAL A 310 7.45 10.57 -1.54
C VAL A 310 8.46 10.87 -2.66
N LEU A 311 8.02 11.47 -3.76
CA LEU A 311 8.91 11.81 -4.87
C LEU A 311 10.02 12.75 -4.41
N PHE A 312 9.69 13.78 -3.63
CA PHE A 312 10.66 14.73 -3.09
C PHE A 312 11.73 14.03 -2.23
N LYS A 313 11.29 13.12 -1.33
CA LYS A 313 12.23 12.36 -0.49
C LYS A 313 13.26 11.59 -1.31
N PHE A 314 12.84 10.95 -2.40
CA PHE A 314 13.75 10.22 -3.28
C PHE A 314 14.57 11.14 -4.19
N ALA A 315 14.05 12.32 -4.54
CA ALA A 315 14.79 13.30 -5.33
C ALA A 315 16.00 13.87 -4.58
N ILE A 316 15.88 14.05 -3.25
CA ILE A 316 16.95 14.59 -2.40
C ILE A 316 17.89 13.51 -1.84
N ASP A 317 17.57 12.24 -1.99
CA ASP A 317 18.38 11.15 -1.45
C ASP A 317 19.66 10.99 -2.28
N PRO A 318 20.84 11.16 -1.67
CA PRO A 318 22.12 11.08 -2.37
C PRO A 318 22.44 9.67 -2.91
N ALA A 319 21.72 8.64 -2.45
CA ALA A 319 21.85 7.29 -2.99
C ALA A 319 21.33 7.17 -4.44
N PHE A 320 20.49 8.13 -4.88
CA PHE A 320 19.93 8.16 -6.23
C PHE A 320 20.51 9.31 -7.05
N THR A 321 21.56 9.01 -7.80
CA THR A 321 22.32 9.99 -8.60
C THR A 321 21.72 10.24 -10.00
N GLU A 322 20.71 9.49 -10.39
CA GLU A 322 20.11 9.58 -11.73
C GLU A 322 19.38 10.92 -11.96
N HIS A 323 19.22 11.31 -13.23
CA HIS A 323 18.49 12.50 -13.61
C HIS A 323 16.98 12.41 -13.36
N VAL A 324 16.44 11.19 -13.27
CA VAL A 324 15.06 10.88 -12.93
C VAL A 324 14.95 10.41 -11.49
N ILE A 325 13.77 10.55 -10.90
CA ILE A 325 13.51 10.08 -9.54
C ILE A 325 13.29 8.56 -9.58
N THR A 326 14.34 7.80 -9.28
CA THR A 326 14.27 6.35 -9.12
C THR A 326 14.03 5.96 -7.66
N GLY A 327 13.60 4.72 -7.44
CA GLY A 327 13.39 4.17 -6.08
C GLY A 327 11.97 4.24 -5.53
N PRO A 328 11.09 5.23 -5.83
CA PRO A 328 9.71 5.13 -5.41
C PRO A 328 9.05 3.87 -5.97
N GLN A 329 8.30 3.19 -5.13
CA GLN A 329 7.54 2.01 -5.53
C GLN A 329 6.05 2.31 -5.47
N GLY A 330 5.26 1.78 -6.42
CA GLY A 330 3.82 2.01 -6.48
C GLY A 330 3.09 1.74 -5.17
N ARG A 331 3.61 0.81 -4.37
CA ARG A 331 3.09 0.49 -3.03
C ARG A 331 3.05 1.66 -2.03
N TYR A 332 3.77 2.75 -2.26
CA TYR A 332 3.66 3.94 -1.42
C TYR A 332 2.37 4.73 -1.66
N PHE A 333 1.71 4.47 -2.79
CA PHE A 333 0.53 5.19 -3.25
C PHE A 333 -0.76 4.36 -3.18
N THR A 334 -0.66 3.03 -3.26
CA THR A 334 -1.80 2.10 -3.38
C THR A 334 -2.86 2.32 -2.31
N VAL A 335 -2.46 2.43 -1.04
CA VAL A 335 -3.42 2.57 0.08
C VAL A 335 -4.16 3.92 0.02
N PHE A 336 -3.52 4.95 -0.53
CA PHE A 336 -4.10 6.30 -0.62
C PHE A 336 -5.23 6.39 -1.65
N ILE A 337 -5.29 5.46 -2.63
CA ILE A 337 -6.40 5.40 -3.61
C ILE A 337 -7.76 5.28 -2.91
N LEU A 338 -7.82 4.64 -1.73
CA LEU A 338 -9.03 4.53 -0.94
C LEU A 338 -9.64 5.90 -0.61
N LEU A 339 -8.81 6.94 -0.44
CA LEU A 339 -9.24 8.31 -0.17
C LEU A 339 -9.66 9.09 -1.43
N LEU A 340 -9.40 8.56 -2.63
CA LEU A 340 -9.84 9.20 -3.87
C LEU A 340 -11.31 8.92 -4.18
N ALA A 341 -11.92 7.91 -3.56
CA ALA A 341 -13.32 7.56 -3.79
C ALA A 341 -14.28 8.76 -3.64
N PRO A 342 -14.21 9.59 -2.58
CA PRO A 342 -15.07 10.75 -2.42
C PRO A 342 -14.92 11.81 -3.51
N ILE A 343 -13.69 12.16 -3.91
CA ILE A 343 -13.48 13.22 -4.92
C ILE A 343 -13.90 12.74 -6.31
N LEU A 344 -13.64 11.48 -6.65
CA LEU A 344 -14.07 10.91 -7.92
C LEU A 344 -15.59 10.81 -8.03
N THR A 345 -16.29 10.60 -6.89
CA THR A 345 -17.75 10.69 -6.84
C THR A 345 -18.26 12.11 -7.16
N LEU A 346 -17.59 13.17 -6.67
CA LEU A 346 -17.95 14.55 -7.00
C LEU A 346 -17.75 14.86 -8.48
N LEU A 347 -16.69 14.29 -9.10
CA LEU A 347 -16.47 14.41 -10.53
C LEU A 347 -17.53 13.65 -11.35
N ALA A 348 -17.90 12.46 -10.89
CA ALA A 348 -18.91 11.62 -11.52
C ALA A 348 -20.28 12.29 -11.64
N GLN A 349 -20.65 13.15 -10.68
CA GLN A 349 -21.91 13.91 -10.73
C GLN A 349 -21.98 14.86 -11.94
N LYS A 350 -20.83 15.35 -12.42
CA LYS A 350 -20.75 16.22 -13.60
C LYS A 350 -20.77 15.45 -14.92
N ILE A 351 -20.41 14.16 -14.85
CA ILE A 351 -20.32 13.26 -16.02
C ILE A 351 -21.47 12.25 -15.86
N SER A 352 -22.63 12.50 -16.48
CA SER A 352 -23.76 11.59 -16.35
C SER A 352 -23.52 10.28 -17.10
N VAL A 353 -23.05 9.26 -16.37
CA VAL A 353 -22.98 7.89 -16.88
C VAL A 353 -24.31 7.21 -16.57
N LYS A 354 -25.11 6.98 -17.61
CA LYS A 354 -26.47 6.43 -17.49
C LYS A 354 -26.57 4.96 -17.06
N SER A 355 -25.49 4.27 -16.79
CA SER A 355 -25.54 2.85 -16.45
C SER A 355 -24.90 2.57 -15.10
N THR A 356 -25.71 2.26 -14.13
CA THR A 356 -25.27 1.93 -12.76
C THR A 356 -25.87 0.63 -12.24
N GLY A 357 -26.06 -0.31 -13.13
CA GLY A 357 -26.59 -1.62 -12.75
C GLY A 357 -25.57 -2.48 -12.00
N SER A 358 -26.09 -3.53 -11.37
CA SER A 358 -25.29 -4.62 -10.77
C SER A 358 -24.28 -5.22 -11.77
N TRP A 359 -24.54 -5.09 -13.05
CA TRP A 359 -23.70 -5.49 -14.17
C TRP A 359 -22.31 -4.84 -14.16
N LEU A 360 -22.23 -3.50 -14.02
CA LEU A 360 -20.94 -2.80 -13.99
C LEU A 360 -20.06 -3.29 -12.84
N ARG A 361 -20.65 -3.46 -11.65
CA ARG A 361 -19.92 -3.99 -10.48
C ARG A 361 -19.37 -5.39 -10.73
N ARG A 362 -20.12 -6.25 -11.41
CA ARG A 362 -19.69 -7.60 -11.80
C ARG A 362 -18.53 -7.56 -12.79
N ILE A 363 -18.59 -6.68 -13.79
CA ILE A 363 -17.51 -6.52 -14.77
C ILE A 363 -16.25 -6.02 -14.08
N VAL A 364 -16.32 -4.99 -13.23
CA VAL A 364 -15.14 -4.47 -12.52
C VAL A 364 -14.53 -5.54 -11.61
N LEU A 365 -15.38 -6.31 -10.93
CA LEU A 365 -14.89 -7.44 -10.12
C LEU A 365 -14.22 -8.51 -11.01
N PHE A 366 -14.83 -8.87 -12.13
CA PHE A 366 -14.25 -9.82 -13.08
C PHE A 366 -12.89 -9.34 -13.62
N VAL A 367 -12.79 -8.07 -14.04
CA VAL A 367 -11.51 -7.47 -14.50
C VAL A 367 -10.46 -7.50 -13.40
N SER A 368 -10.84 -7.23 -12.14
CA SER A 368 -9.91 -7.27 -11.01
C SER A 368 -9.41 -8.68 -10.70
N LEU A 369 -10.30 -9.67 -10.77
CA LEU A 369 -9.93 -11.07 -10.60
C LEU A 369 -9.08 -11.57 -11.78
N MET A 370 -9.37 -11.13 -13.00
CA MET A 370 -8.56 -11.43 -14.17
C MET A 370 -7.17 -10.82 -14.05
N ALA A 371 -7.05 -9.58 -13.56
CA ALA A 371 -5.75 -8.96 -13.28
C ALA A 371 -4.92 -9.80 -12.29
N LEU A 372 -5.56 -10.31 -11.24
CA LEU A 372 -4.91 -11.17 -10.26
C LEU A 372 -4.48 -12.51 -10.87
N ALA A 373 -5.35 -13.13 -11.67
CA ALA A 373 -5.04 -14.38 -12.36
C ALA A 373 -3.89 -14.22 -13.37
N LEU A 374 -3.88 -13.13 -14.14
CA LEU A 374 -2.80 -12.80 -15.07
C LEU A 374 -1.49 -12.53 -14.32
N ASN A 375 -1.52 -11.78 -13.21
CA ASN A 375 -0.35 -11.53 -12.39
C ASN A 375 0.25 -12.84 -11.86
N LEU A 376 -0.60 -13.71 -11.32
CA LEU A 376 -0.18 -15.02 -10.82
C LEU A 376 0.36 -15.91 -11.95
N GLY A 377 -0.35 -15.96 -13.08
CA GLY A 377 0.05 -16.75 -14.25
C GLY A 377 1.37 -16.30 -14.83
N VAL A 378 1.56 -15.00 -15.05
CA VAL A 378 2.82 -14.44 -15.57
C VAL A 378 3.98 -14.68 -14.59
N THR A 379 3.74 -14.47 -13.29
CA THR A 379 4.77 -14.70 -12.27
C THR A 379 5.18 -16.18 -12.21
N THR A 380 4.18 -17.09 -12.27
CA THR A 380 4.43 -18.53 -12.26
C THR A 380 5.16 -18.97 -13.52
N LEU A 381 4.68 -18.58 -14.70
CA LEU A 381 5.30 -18.91 -15.98
C LEU A 381 6.76 -18.44 -16.01
N ARG A 382 7.00 -17.21 -15.61
CA ARG A 382 8.31 -16.62 -15.60
C ARG A 382 9.27 -17.32 -14.63
N SER A 383 8.83 -17.56 -13.40
CA SER A 383 9.69 -18.09 -12.35
C SER A 383 9.94 -19.58 -12.47
N TYR A 384 8.91 -20.35 -12.84
CA TYR A 384 8.96 -21.82 -12.81
C TYR A 384 9.25 -22.46 -14.16
N TYR A 385 8.83 -21.84 -15.28
CA TYR A 385 8.98 -22.43 -16.60
C TYR A 385 10.08 -21.76 -17.44
N LEU A 386 10.12 -20.44 -17.44
CA LEU A 386 11.08 -19.71 -18.27
C LEU A 386 12.39 -19.43 -17.54
N HIS A 387 12.42 -19.55 -16.20
CA HIS A 387 13.59 -19.30 -15.35
C HIS A 387 14.28 -17.95 -15.64
N LEU A 388 13.50 -16.94 -16.04
CA LEU A 388 14.03 -15.63 -16.40
C LEU A 388 14.43 -14.86 -15.14
N PRO A 389 15.64 -14.30 -15.07
CA PRO A 389 16.04 -13.39 -14.01
C PRO A 389 15.16 -12.15 -14.03
N MET A 390 14.95 -11.55 -12.86
CA MET A 390 14.07 -10.38 -12.73
C MET A 390 14.58 -9.14 -13.44
N ASP A 391 15.89 -9.01 -13.55
CA ASP A 391 16.55 -7.85 -14.13
C ASP A 391 16.44 -7.81 -15.66
N GLU A 392 16.27 -8.96 -16.30
CA GLU A 392 16.06 -9.09 -17.75
C GLU A 392 14.60 -8.80 -18.17
N TYR A 393 13.71 -8.56 -17.22
CA TYR A 393 12.29 -8.34 -17.53
C TYR A 393 12.04 -7.07 -18.39
N ARG A 394 12.87 -6.06 -18.26
CA ARG A 394 12.75 -4.83 -19.07
C ARG A 394 13.16 -5.03 -20.53
N SER A 395 14.09 -5.95 -20.78
CA SER A 395 14.57 -6.24 -22.14
C SER A 395 14.01 -7.52 -22.75
N GLY A 396 13.62 -8.48 -21.92
CA GLY A 396 13.32 -9.85 -22.37
C GLY A 396 11.93 -10.04 -22.95
N ILE A 397 10.89 -9.45 -22.40
CA ILE A 397 9.53 -9.60 -22.96
C ILE A 397 9.39 -8.86 -24.27
N GLU A 398 9.95 -7.65 -24.40
CA GLU A 398 9.99 -6.95 -25.68
C GLU A 398 10.72 -7.77 -26.73
N HIS A 399 11.79 -8.44 -26.35
CA HIS A 399 12.58 -9.28 -27.28
C HIS A 399 11.86 -10.58 -27.69
N TYR A 400 10.98 -11.14 -26.85
CA TYR A 400 10.25 -12.39 -27.14
C TYR A 400 8.87 -12.17 -27.76
N ILE A 401 8.25 -11.02 -27.56
CA ILE A 401 6.92 -10.73 -28.13
C ILE A 401 7.04 -10.07 -29.50
N PHE A 402 8.14 -9.39 -29.80
CA PHE A 402 8.37 -8.68 -31.06
C PHE A 402 9.45 -9.30 -31.95
N LYS A 403 9.91 -10.51 -31.67
CA LYS A 403 10.59 -11.38 -32.60
C LYS A 403 9.65 -12.47 -33.11
#